data_06214928de11221f88c142184d1dab71
#
_entry.id   06214928de11221f88c142184d1dab71
#
_cell.length_a   1.000
_cell.length_b   1.000
_cell.length_c   1.000
_cell.angle_alpha   90.00
_cell.angle_beta   90.00
_cell.angle_gamma   90.00
#
_symmetry.space_group_name_H-M   'P 1'
#
loop_
_entity.id
_entity.type
_entity.pdbx_description
1 polymer ?
#
loop_
_entity_poly.entity_id
_entity_poly.type
_entity_poly.pdbx_seq_one_letter_code
_entity_poly.pdbx_strand_id
1 'polypeptide(L)'
;MLINKLKIALQYLMPKHGISRLVGKFAAAEAGWLTTKAISYFIKAYDINMAEAKLKNATDFKTFNDFFTRELEDGARTILQDDSTICYPVDGAISQQGRIEKGQLIQAKGFNYSLETLLGGDKNTAAPFQDGEFSCIYLAPKDYHRIHMPMTGTLREMIYVPGDLFSVNPLTANNVPNLFARNERVVAIFDTEHGAMDVFRWQYPSTGASAITLEKGAEMGRFKLGSTVVTTFAPNMVSFNQQAGPETVTRLGEHYADLLTTT
;
A
#
# COMPACT_ATOMS: atom_id res chain seq x y z
N MET A 1 -17.92 -21.61 7.01
CA MET A 1 -16.71 -21.92 7.82
C MET A 1 -15.75 -22.87 7.09
N LEU A 2 -16.19 -24.04 6.60
CA LEU A 2 -15.32 -25.02 5.90
C LEU A 2 -14.65 -24.46 4.63
N ILE A 3 -15.40 -23.73 3.79
CA ILE A 3 -14.91 -23.09 2.55
C ILE A 3 -13.75 -22.11 2.84
N ASN A 4 -13.86 -21.31 3.90
CA ASN A 4 -12.81 -20.36 4.27
C ASN A 4 -11.55 -21.08 4.74
N LYS A 5 -11.68 -22.17 5.53
CA LYS A 5 -10.54 -23.00 5.91
C LYS A 5 -9.86 -23.63 4.69
N LEU A 6 -10.64 -24.09 3.70
CA LEU A 6 -10.11 -24.63 2.45
C LEU A 6 -9.36 -23.56 1.66
N LYS A 7 -9.94 -22.35 1.52
CA LYS A 7 -9.27 -21.21 0.85
C LYS A 7 -7.94 -20.88 1.51
N ILE A 8 -7.87 -20.86 2.84
CA ILE A 8 -6.63 -20.62 3.57
C ILE A 8 -5.62 -21.76 3.36
N ALA A 9 -6.05 -23.03 3.47
CA ALA A 9 -5.18 -24.18 3.23
C ALA A 9 -4.57 -24.13 1.80
N LEU A 10 -5.37 -23.78 0.80
CA LEU A 10 -4.90 -23.61 -0.57
C LEU A 10 -3.81 -22.51 -0.67
N GLN A 11 -3.90 -21.42 0.09
CA GLN A 11 -2.85 -20.38 0.10
C GLN A 11 -1.48 -20.92 0.55
N TYR A 12 -1.45 -21.94 1.41
CA TYR A 12 -0.19 -22.58 1.84
C TYR A 12 0.33 -23.60 0.84
N LEU A 13 -0.55 -24.29 0.14
CA LEU A 13 -0.19 -25.40 -0.76
C LEU A 13 0.17 -24.95 -2.18
N MET A 14 -0.36 -23.83 -2.64
CA MET A 14 -0.14 -23.36 -4.00
C MET A 14 1.29 -22.84 -4.23
N PRO A 15 1.91 -23.13 -5.41
CA PRO A 15 3.19 -22.56 -5.79
C PRO A 15 3.04 -21.08 -6.19
N LYS A 16 2.84 -20.23 -5.17
CA LYS A 16 2.47 -18.81 -5.31
C LYS A 16 3.36 -18.04 -6.28
N HIS A 17 4.69 -18.21 -6.19
CA HIS A 17 5.63 -17.53 -7.08
C HIS A 17 5.48 -17.96 -8.55
N GLY A 18 5.26 -19.26 -8.80
CA GLY A 18 5.03 -19.78 -10.16
C GLY A 18 3.75 -19.21 -10.77
N ILE A 19 2.66 -19.25 -10.00
CA ILE A 19 1.36 -18.71 -10.41
C ILE A 19 1.45 -17.21 -10.65
N SER A 20 2.06 -16.47 -9.73
CA SER A 20 2.21 -15.02 -9.85
C SER A 20 3.04 -14.62 -11.09
N ARG A 21 4.12 -15.35 -11.40
CA ARG A 21 4.89 -15.13 -12.63
C ARG A 21 4.07 -15.39 -13.89
N LEU A 22 3.28 -16.45 -13.89
CA LEU A 22 2.42 -16.80 -15.03
C LEU A 22 1.34 -15.73 -15.24
N VAL A 23 0.62 -15.38 -14.18
CA VAL A 23 -0.41 -14.33 -14.21
C VAL A 23 0.21 -12.98 -14.62
N GLY A 24 1.40 -12.65 -14.08
CA GLY A 24 2.13 -11.45 -14.46
C GLY A 24 2.48 -11.38 -15.94
N LYS A 25 2.88 -12.52 -16.56
CA LYS A 25 3.12 -12.59 -18.01
C LYS A 25 1.84 -12.35 -18.82
N PHE A 26 0.72 -12.97 -18.43
CA PHE A 26 -0.57 -12.72 -19.08
C PHE A 26 -1.05 -11.28 -18.91
N ALA A 27 -0.89 -10.73 -17.72
CA ALA A 27 -1.28 -9.35 -17.43
C ALA A 27 -0.44 -8.30 -18.19
N ALA A 28 0.80 -8.64 -18.56
CA ALA A 28 1.71 -7.80 -19.35
C ALA A 28 1.59 -8.03 -20.86
N ALA A 29 0.85 -9.05 -21.30
CA ALA A 29 0.74 -9.38 -22.73
C ALA A 29 -0.22 -8.43 -23.48
N GLU A 30 0.18 -8.00 -24.66
CA GLU A 30 -0.66 -7.28 -25.62
C GLU A 30 -1.46 -8.31 -26.45
N ALA A 31 -2.48 -8.93 -25.85
CA ALA A 31 -3.25 -10.02 -26.48
C ALA A 31 -4.53 -9.53 -27.24
N GLY A 32 -4.59 -8.23 -27.53
CA GLY A 32 -5.69 -7.61 -28.30
C GLY A 32 -7.06 -7.88 -27.69
N TRP A 33 -7.94 -8.52 -28.46
CA TRP A 33 -9.33 -8.77 -28.02
C TRP A 33 -9.45 -9.63 -26.75
N LEU A 34 -8.48 -10.49 -26.47
CA LEU A 34 -8.45 -11.29 -25.23
C LEU A 34 -8.20 -10.40 -24.02
N THR A 35 -7.26 -9.45 -24.13
CA THR A 35 -7.02 -8.43 -23.10
C THR A 35 -8.28 -7.61 -22.85
N THR A 36 -8.94 -7.11 -23.92
CA THR A 36 -10.17 -6.34 -23.81
C THR A 36 -11.29 -7.14 -23.12
N LYS A 37 -11.45 -8.42 -23.46
CA LYS A 37 -12.43 -9.29 -22.79
C LYS A 37 -12.13 -9.49 -21.32
N ALA A 38 -10.86 -9.74 -20.97
CA ALA A 38 -10.43 -9.90 -19.59
C ALA A 38 -10.70 -8.63 -18.77
N ILE A 39 -10.36 -7.45 -19.32
CA ILE A 39 -10.60 -6.14 -18.69
C ILE A 39 -12.12 -5.92 -18.53
N SER A 40 -12.93 -6.15 -19.57
CA SER A 40 -14.39 -5.96 -19.51
C SER A 40 -15.05 -6.87 -18.48
N TYR A 41 -14.59 -8.12 -18.38
CA TYR A 41 -15.03 -9.04 -17.33
C TYR A 41 -14.68 -8.52 -15.95
N PHE A 42 -13.44 -8.04 -15.79
CA PHE A 42 -12.94 -7.56 -14.51
C PHE A 42 -13.68 -6.30 -14.04
N ILE A 43 -13.91 -5.34 -14.94
CA ILE A 43 -14.72 -4.14 -14.67
C ILE A 43 -16.09 -4.53 -14.10
N LYS A 44 -16.77 -5.48 -14.77
CA LYS A 44 -18.10 -5.93 -14.36
C LYS A 44 -18.08 -6.75 -13.06
N ALA A 45 -17.09 -7.64 -12.91
CA ALA A 45 -17.00 -8.55 -11.76
C ALA A 45 -16.69 -7.82 -10.44
N TYR A 46 -15.94 -6.73 -10.50
CA TYR A 46 -15.52 -5.94 -9.34
C TYR A 46 -16.20 -4.57 -9.25
N ASP A 47 -17.16 -4.28 -10.13
CA ASP A 47 -17.89 -2.99 -10.15
C ASP A 47 -16.94 -1.78 -10.18
N ILE A 48 -16.01 -1.78 -11.15
CA ILE A 48 -14.99 -0.75 -11.25
C ILE A 48 -15.56 0.52 -11.85
N ASN A 49 -15.41 1.64 -11.14
CA ASN A 49 -15.83 2.95 -11.62
C ASN A 49 -14.87 3.48 -12.70
N MET A 50 -15.21 3.24 -13.98
CA MET A 50 -14.43 3.75 -15.10
C MET A 50 -14.67 5.24 -15.39
N ALA A 51 -15.69 5.86 -14.79
CA ALA A 51 -15.95 7.29 -14.97
C ALA A 51 -14.83 8.17 -14.39
N GLU A 52 -14.11 7.67 -13.38
CA GLU A 52 -12.96 8.36 -12.78
C GLU A 52 -11.64 8.09 -13.52
N ALA A 53 -11.59 7.08 -14.39
CA ALA A 53 -10.37 6.73 -15.12
C ALA A 53 -10.12 7.69 -16.29
N LYS A 54 -8.86 8.02 -16.59
CA LYS A 54 -8.47 8.83 -17.75
C LYS A 54 -8.84 8.15 -19.09
N LEU A 55 -8.62 6.84 -19.19
CA LEU A 55 -9.08 6.01 -20.30
C LEU A 55 -10.37 5.28 -19.87
N LYS A 56 -11.44 5.49 -20.62
CA LYS A 56 -12.80 5.09 -20.21
C LYS A 56 -13.19 3.67 -20.63
N ASN A 57 -12.63 3.17 -21.73
CA ASN A 57 -13.06 1.93 -22.34
C ASN A 57 -12.04 0.82 -22.16
N ALA A 58 -12.49 -0.42 -22.05
CA ALA A 58 -11.59 -1.58 -21.97
C ALA A 58 -10.69 -1.73 -23.21
N THR A 59 -11.10 -1.18 -24.35
CA THR A 59 -10.34 -1.17 -25.61
C THR A 59 -9.18 -0.18 -25.63
N ASP A 60 -9.15 0.78 -24.71
CA ASP A 60 -8.16 1.85 -24.68
C ASP A 60 -6.83 1.36 -24.06
N PHE A 61 -6.85 0.19 -23.40
CA PHE A 61 -5.69 -0.38 -22.72
C PHE A 61 -5.04 -1.49 -23.56
N LYS A 62 -3.72 -1.42 -23.72
CA LYS A 62 -2.94 -2.44 -24.44
C LYS A 62 -2.78 -3.72 -23.65
N THR A 63 -2.55 -3.59 -22.35
CA THR A 63 -2.33 -4.71 -21.42
C THR A 63 -3.30 -4.65 -20.24
N PHE A 64 -3.48 -5.78 -19.56
CA PHE A 64 -4.23 -5.80 -18.30
C PHE A 64 -3.54 -4.98 -17.20
N ASN A 65 -2.19 -4.95 -17.21
CA ASN A 65 -1.43 -4.13 -16.26
C ASN A 65 -1.71 -2.64 -16.42
N ASP A 66 -1.81 -2.14 -17.67
CA ASP A 66 -2.13 -0.73 -17.94
C ASP A 66 -3.50 -0.36 -17.36
N PHE A 67 -4.48 -1.24 -17.54
CA PHE A 67 -5.80 -1.08 -16.94
C PHE A 67 -5.76 -1.14 -15.40
N PHE A 68 -5.05 -2.11 -14.83
CA PHE A 68 -5.00 -2.30 -13.38
C PHE A 68 -4.31 -1.13 -12.68
N THR A 69 -3.29 -0.55 -13.31
CA THR A 69 -2.59 0.65 -12.86
C THR A 69 -3.06 1.94 -13.56
N ARG A 70 -4.32 1.96 -14.02
CA ARG A 70 -4.92 3.07 -14.77
C ARG A 70 -4.72 4.42 -14.10
N GLU A 71 -4.56 5.45 -14.89
CA GLU A 71 -4.60 6.83 -14.42
C GLU A 71 -6.03 7.27 -14.14
N LEU A 72 -6.19 8.12 -13.15
CA LEU A 72 -7.45 8.84 -12.95
C LEU A 72 -7.46 10.14 -13.77
N GLU A 73 -8.64 10.65 -14.04
CA GLU A 73 -8.82 11.99 -14.61
C GLU A 73 -8.26 13.07 -13.69
N ASP A 74 -7.80 14.14 -14.28
CA ASP A 74 -7.37 15.31 -13.53
C ASP A 74 -8.53 15.84 -12.67
N GLY A 75 -8.25 16.03 -11.38
CA GLY A 75 -9.27 16.46 -10.42
C GLY A 75 -10.17 15.34 -9.87
N ALA A 76 -10.03 14.07 -10.31
CA ALA A 76 -10.76 12.93 -9.73
C ALA A 76 -10.41 12.68 -8.25
N ARG A 77 -9.25 13.15 -7.81
CA ARG A 77 -8.81 13.20 -6.41
C ARG A 77 -8.31 14.60 -6.10
N THR A 78 -8.79 15.17 -5.02
CA THR A 78 -8.31 16.46 -4.50
C THR A 78 -7.31 16.19 -3.39
N ILE A 79 -6.08 16.66 -3.57
CA ILE A 79 -5.05 16.56 -2.54
C ILE A 79 -5.24 17.72 -1.57
N LEU A 80 -5.47 17.40 -0.30
CA LEU A 80 -5.58 18.40 0.76
C LEU A 80 -4.25 19.14 0.93
N GLN A 81 -4.28 20.47 0.75
CA GLN A 81 -3.08 21.32 0.73
C GLN A 81 -2.71 21.91 2.10
N ASP A 82 -3.34 21.46 3.16
CA ASP A 82 -3.05 21.91 4.52
C ASP A 82 -1.74 21.26 5.03
N ASP A 83 -0.76 22.10 5.38
CA ASP A 83 0.56 21.66 5.84
C ASP A 83 0.53 21.06 7.25
N SER A 84 -0.53 21.28 8.02
CA SER A 84 -0.73 20.68 9.35
C SER A 84 -1.29 19.26 9.29
N THR A 85 -1.60 18.74 8.10
CA THR A 85 -2.23 17.45 7.91
C THR A 85 -1.48 16.57 6.91
N ILE A 86 -1.68 15.27 7.00
CA ILE A 86 -1.25 14.33 5.97
C ILE A 86 -2.47 13.74 5.25
N CYS A 87 -2.27 13.35 3.98
CA CYS A 87 -3.32 12.80 3.14
C CYS A 87 -3.27 11.27 3.10
N TYR A 88 -4.40 10.62 2.87
CA TYR A 88 -4.39 9.20 2.49
C TYR A 88 -3.51 9.00 1.25
N PRO A 89 -2.58 8.03 1.29
CA PRO A 89 -1.68 7.75 0.17
C PRO A 89 -2.34 6.95 -0.95
N VAL A 90 -3.49 6.32 -0.70
CA VAL A 90 -4.17 5.39 -1.60
C VAL A 90 -5.69 5.40 -1.39
N ASP A 91 -6.41 4.97 -2.42
CA ASP A 91 -7.79 4.49 -2.28
C ASP A 91 -7.78 3.08 -1.68
N GLY A 92 -8.75 2.76 -0.84
CA GLY A 92 -8.86 1.45 -0.24
C GLY A 92 -9.74 1.42 0.99
N ALA A 93 -9.40 0.57 1.94
CA ALA A 93 -10.03 0.53 3.25
C ALA A 93 -8.99 0.24 4.34
N ILE A 94 -9.11 0.91 5.46
CA ILE A 94 -8.26 0.66 6.62
C ILE A 94 -8.47 -0.78 7.08
N SER A 95 -7.40 -1.56 7.09
CA SER A 95 -7.38 -2.89 7.71
C SER A 95 -7.14 -2.78 9.20
N GLN A 96 -6.11 -2.05 9.60
CA GLN A 96 -5.77 -1.74 10.98
C GLN A 96 -5.02 -0.41 11.03
N GLN A 97 -5.17 0.31 12.14
CA GLN A 97 -4.33 1.46 12.48
C GLN A 97 -4.22 1.58 13.99
N GLY A 98 -3.17 2.24 14.46
CA GLY A 98 -2.95 2.50 15.87
C GLY A 98 -1.48 2.66 16.21
N ARG A 99 -1.20 2.56 17.49
CA ARG A 99 0.14 2.71 18.03
C ARG A 99 0.97 1.42 17.88
N ILE A 100 2.24 1.59 17.59
CA ILE A 100 3.23 0.51 17.63
C ILE A 100 3.63 0.31 19.08
N GLU A 101 3.26 -0.82 19.68
CA GLU A 101 3.52 -1.08 21.08
C GLU A 101 4.67 -2.10 21.24
N LYS A 102 5.77 -1.69 21.90
CA LYS A 102 6.94 -2.57 22.11
C LYS A 102 7.44 -3.20 20.81
N GLY A 103 7.44 -2.43 19.72
CA GLY A 103 7.85 -2.90 18.40
C GLY A 103 6.90 -3.91 17.75
N GLN A 104 5.63 -3.96 18.15
CA GLN A 104 4.60 -4.83 17.58
C GLN A 104 3.48 -4.02 16.96
N LEU A 105 3.05 -4.43 15.77
CA LEU A 105 1.89 -3.90 15.07
C LEU A 105 0.75 -4.92 15.12
N ILE A 106 -0.47 -4.44 15.29
CA ILE A 106 -1.67 -5.30 15.21
C ILE A 106 -1.97 -5.60 13.74
N GLN A 107 -2.02 -6.88 13.37
CA GLN A 107 -2.44 -7.31 12.04
C GLN A 107 -3.94 -7.48 11.93
N ALA A 108 -4.54 -8.18 12.93
CA ALA A 108 -5.94 -8.49 13.06
C ALA A 108 -6.16 -9.05 14.48
N LYS A 109 -7.40 -9.34 14.86
CA LYS A 109 -7.74 -9.88 16.16
C LYS A 109 -6.93 -11.14 16.49
N GLY A 110 -6.04 -11.06 17.48
CA GLY A 110 -5.20 -12.14 17.95
C GLY A 110 -3.88 -12.36 17.19
N PHE A 111 -3.56 -11.49 16.22
CA PHE A 111 -2.29 -11.54 15.50
C PHE A 111 -1.58 -10.20 15.55
N ASN A 112 -0.32 -10.23 15.94
CA ASN A 112 0.61 -9.11 15.85
C ASN A 112 1.80 -9.53 14.99
N TYR A 113 2.54 -8.56 14.45
CA TYR A 113 3.81 -8.79 13.75
C TYR A 113 4.83 -7.74 14.15
N SER A 114 6.10 -8.12 14.08
CA SER A 114 7.22 -7.28 14.51
C SER A 114 7.47 -6.16 13.51
N LEU A 115 7.65 -4.94 14.01
CA LEU A 115 8.12 -3.79 13.25
C LEU A 115 9.47 -4.10 12.59
N GLU A 116 10.45 -4.61 13.37
CA GLU A 116 11.76 -4.98 12.84
C GLU A 116 11.64 -5.95 11.65
N THR A 117 10.80 -6.99 11.78
CA THR A 117 10.59 -7.94 10.68
C THR A 117 9.92 -7.27 9.50
N LEU A 118 8.91 -6.42 9.74
CA LEU A 118 8.23 -5.68 8.67
C LEU A 118 9.23 -4.84 7.87
N LEU A 119 10.17 -4.19 8.55
CA LEU A 119 11.16 -3.27 7.98
C LEU A 119 12.44 -3.96 7.47
N GLY A 120 12.42 -5.30 7.32
CA GLY A 120 13.53 -6.04 6.72
C GLY A 120 14.53 -6.64 7.70
N GLY A 121 14.27 -6.60 9.00
CA GLY A 121 15.05 -7.28 10.04
C GLY A 121 16.22 -6.48 10.62
N ASP A 122 16.36 -5.19 10.27
CA ASP A 122 17.38 -4.32 10.84
C ASP A 122 16.80 -3.46 11.98
N LYS A 123 17.40 -3.61 13.17
CA LYS A 123 17.00 -2.86 14.37
C LYS A 123 17.22 -1.35 14.23
N ASN A 124 18.29 -0.94 13.55
CA ASN A 124 18.59 0.48 13.36
C ASN A 124 17.56 1.15 12.46
N THR A 125 17.11 0.44 11.44
CA THR A 125 16.03 0.88 10.56
C THR A 125 14.69 0.98 11.31
N ALA A 126 14.41 0.05 12.23
CA ALA A 126 13.18 0.04 13.00
C ALA A 126 13.18 1.04 14.18
N ALA A 127 14.33 1.42 14.71
CA ALA A 127 14.45 2.23 15.92
C ALA A 127 13.70 3.57 15.87
N PRO A 128 13.70 4.35 14.75
CA PRO A 128 12.98 5.62 14.67
C PRO A 128 11.45 5.49 14.80
N PHE A 129 10.90 4.31 14.55
CA PHE A 129 9.45 4.06 14.53
C PHE A 129 8.96 3.31 15.78
N GLN A 130 9.84 2.96 16.70
CA GLN A 130 9.47 2.35 17.97
C GLN A 130 8.52 3.28 18.73
N ASP A 131 7.42 2.72 19.23
CA ASP A 131 6.38 3.46 19.94
C ASP A 131 5.69 4.59 19.12
N GLY A 132 5.88 4.57 17.81
CA GLY A 132 5.20 5.45 16.86
C GLY A 132 3.81 4.95 16.47
N GLU A 133 3.29 5.47 15.35
CA GLU A 133 1.97 5.14 14.84
C GLU A 133 2.08 4.34 13.53
N PHE A 134 1.07 3.51 13.24
CA PHE A 134 0.98 2.80 11.96
C PHE A 134 -0.45 2.77 11.43
N SER A 135 -0.56 2.63 10.12
CA SER A 135 -1.82 2.28 9.47
C SER A 135 -1.57 1.31 8.32
N CYS A 136 -2.46 0.34 8.18
CA CYS A 136 -2.47 -0.66 7.13
C CYS A 136 -3.73 -0.47 6.28
N ILE A 137 -3.58 -0.16 4.99
CA ILE A 137 -4.68 0.09 4.06
C ILE A 137 -4.66 -1.01 2.99
N TYR A 138 -5.76 -1.71 2.86
CA TYR A 138 -5.99 -2.72 1.83
C TYR A 138 -6.67 -2.10 0.61
N LEU A 139 -6.11 -2.35 -0.57
CA LEU A 139 -6.70 -1.95 -1.84
C LEU A 139 -7.40 -3.16 -2.46
N ALA A 140 -8.71 -3.07 -2.62
CA ALA A 140 -9.48 -4.09 -3.34
C ALA A 140 -9.24 -3.98 -4.86
N PRO A 141 -9.51 -5.03 -5.64
CA PRO A 141 -9.28 -5.01 -7.10
C PRO A 141 -9.97 -3.86 -7.85
N LYS A 142 -11.02 -3.27 -7.30
CA LYS A 142 -11.74 -2.13 -7.88
C LYS A 142 -11.06 -0.79 -7.64
N ASP A 143 -10.23 -0.69 -6.60
CA ASP A 143 -9.65 0.56 -6.17
C ASP A 143 -8.58 1.08 -7.15
N TYR A 144 -8.10 2.26 -6.92
CA TYR A 144 -7.00 2.85 -7.66
C TYR A 144 -5.65 2.31 -7.13
N HIS A 145 -4.83 1.74 -8.03
CA HIS A 145 -3.63 1.00 -7.63
C HIS A 145 -2.32 1.78 -7.81
N ARG A 146 -2.34 3.09 -7.67
CA ARG A 146 -1.14 3.92 -7.53
C ARG A 146 -1.06 4.47 -6.13
N ILE A 147 0.17 4.63 -5.64
CA ILE A 147 0.48 5.16 -4.32
C ILE A 147 1.00 6.58 -4.50
N HIS A 148 0.55 7.48 -3.67
CA HIS A 148 0.98 8.87 -3.66
C HIS A 148 1.55 9.26 -2.30
N MET A 149 2.40 10.25 -2.29
CA MET A 149 3.01 10.75 -1.07
C MET A 149 1.95 11.38 -0.15
N PRO A 150 1.85 10.91 1.10
CA PRO A 150 0.90 11.49 2.07
C PRO A 150 1.31 12.88 2.52
N MET A 151 2.60 13.18 2.46
CA MET A 151 3.22 14.47 2.77
C MET A 151 4.53 14.58 1.98
N THR A 152 5.08 15.79 1.87
CA THR A 152 6.38 16.01 1.22
C THR A 152 7.50 15.32 1.99
N GLY A 153 8.38 14.62 1.28
CA GLY A 153 9.50 13.92 1.88
C GLY A 153 10.62 13.62 0.89
N THR A 154 11.83 13.51 1.41
CA THR A 154 13.03 13.13 0.65
C THR A 154 13.35 11.67 0.90
N LEU A 155 13.44 10.89 -0.17
CA LEU A 155 13.74 9.47 -0.11
C LEU A 155 15.18 9.27 0.43
N ARG A 156 15.27 8.58 1.58
CA ARG A 156 16.54 8.25 2.21
C ARG A 156 17.03 6.86 1.85
N GLU A 157 16.14 5.92 1.89
CA GLU A 157 16.50 4.51 1.77
C GLU A 157 15.36 3.69 1.15
N MET A 158 15.67 2.66 0.36
CA MET A 158 14.73 1.67 -0.18
C MET A 158 15.22 0.23 0.11
N ILE A 159 14.42 -0.70 0.71
CA ILE A 159 14.78 -2.11 1.04
C ILE A 159 13.83 -3.10 0.36
N TYR A 160 14.27 -3.98 -0.52
CA TYR A 160 13.47 -5.11 -0.99
C TYR A 160 13.55 -6.27 0.02
N VAL A 161 12.42 -6.70 0.52
CA VAL A 161 12.32 -7.84 1.43
C VAL A 161 11.67 -9.01 0.70
N PRO A 162 12.45 -10.05 0.33
CA PRO A 162 11.89 -11.24 -0.29
C PRO A 162 10.95 -11.95 0.68
N GLY A 163 9.93 -12.60 0.15
CA GLY A 163 8.95 -13.28 1.01
C GLY A 163 7.94 -14.11 0.26
N ASP A 164 6.88 -14.47 0.92
CA ASP A 164 5.72 -15.17 0.37
C ASP A 164 4.88 -14.23 -0.52
N LEU A 165 3.93 -14.82 -1.25
CA LEU A 165 2.91 -14.11 -2.03
C LEU A 165 1.51 -14.59 -1.62
N PHE A 166 1.20 -14.48 -0.34
CA PHE A 166 -0.18 -14.68 0.12
C PHE A 166 -1.08 -13.57 -0.41
N SER A 167 -2.30 -13.91 -0.74
CA SER A 167 -3.32 -12.90 -1.00
C SER A 167 -3.49 -12.01 0.23
N VAL A 168 -3.62 -10.71 0.03
CA VAL A 168 -3.81 -9.72 1.10
C VAL A 168 -5.25 -9.20 1.05
N ASN A 169 -6.13 -9.85 1.77
CA ASN A 169 -7.55 -9.50 1.89
C ASN A 169 -8.01 -9.78 3.33
N PRO A 170 -9.21 -9.34 3.75
CA PRO A 170 -9.68 -9.55 5.11
C PRO A 170 -9.68 -11.01 5.58
N LEU A 171 -9.96 -11.97 4.67
CA LEU A 171 -9.92 -13.39 5.03
C LEU A 171 -8.51 -13.85 5.41
N THR A 172 -7.50 -13.50 4.61
CA THR A 172 -6.11 -13.90 4.87
C THR A 172 -5.52 -13.11 6.03
N ALA A 173 -5.81 -11.81 6.14
CA ALA A 173 -5.37 -10.99 7.26
C ALA A 173 -5.87 -11.54 8.61
N ASN A 174 -7.07 -12.10 8.66
CA ASN A 174 -7.65 -12.70 9.87
C ASN A 174 -7.24 -14.15 10.14
N ASN A 175 -6.49 -14.81 9.22
CA ASN A 175 -6.23 -16.26 9.34
C ASN A 175 -4.78 -16.66 9.05
N VAL A 176 -3.94 -15.79 8.50
CA VAL A 176 -2.52 -16.06 8.23
C VAL A 176 -1.67 -15.23 9.18
N PRO A 177 -1.00 -15.85 10.17
CA PRO A 177 -0.15 -15.13 11.10
C PRO A 177 1.02 -14.44 10.38
N ASN A 178 1.36 -13.25 10.83
CA ASN A 178 2.45 -12.43 10.29
C ASN A 178 2.33 -12.12 8.78
N LEU A 179 1.13 -12.08 8.23
CA LEU A 179 0.87 -11.97 6.79
C LEU A 179 1.71 -10.90 6.11
N PHE A 180 1.66 -9.68 6.63
CA PHE A 180 2.33 -8.52 6.03
C PHE A 180 3.85 -8.59 6.17
N ALA A 181 4.36 -9.12 7.28
CA ALA A 181 5.79 -9.32 7.51
C ALA A 181 6.36 -10.56 6.77
N ARG A 182 5.51 -11.49 6.32
CA ARG A 182 5.90 -12.66 5.53
C ARG A 182 5.88 -12.42 4.04
N ASN A 183 4.99 -11.57 3.56
CA ASN A 183 4.87 -11.31 2.13
C ASN A 183 6.07 -10.52 1.62
N GLU A 184 6.40 -10.82 0.36
CA GLU A 184 7.32 -10.00 -0.44
C GLU A 184 6.81 -8.55 -0.42
N ARG A 185 7.71 -7.64 -0.15
CA ARG A 185 7.35 -6.24 0.00
C ARG A 185 8.49 -5.30 -0.35
N VAL A 186 8.07 -4.12 -0.57
CA VAL A 186 8.89 -2.95 -0.82
C VAL A 186 8.68 -2.02 0.39
N VAL A 187 9.76 -1.66 1.10
CA VAL A 187 9.80 -0.71 2.22
C VAL A 187 10.52 0.58 1.77
N ALA A 188 10.01 1.97 1.77
CA ALA A 188 10.62 3.27 1.40
C ALA A 188 10.74 4.20 2.61
N ILE A 189 11.94 4.57 3.06
CA ILE A 189 12.14 5.52 4.15
C ILE A 189 12.33 6.92 3.59
N PHE A 190 11.48 7.81 4.04
CA PHE A 190 11.58 9.22 3.69
C PHE A 190 11.94 10.04 4.94
N ASP A 191 12.83 10.97 4.77
CA ASP A 191 13.03 12.05 5.71
C ASP A 191 12.01 13.15 5.40
N THR A 192 11.29 13.57 6.40
CA THR A 192 10.34 14.67 6.33
C THR A 192 10.73 15.73 7.35
N GLU A 193 10.16 16.93 7.28
CA GLU A 193 10.38 17.98 8.27
C GLU A 193 9.88 17.55 9.67
N HIS A 194 9.03 16.52 9.75
CA HIS A 194 8.40 16.03 10.99
C HIS A 194 8.97 14.69 11.49
N GLY A 195 9.95 14.11 10.81
CA GLY A 195 10.57 12.83 11.20
C GLY A 195 10.73 11.85 10.06
N ALA A 196 11.14 10.62 10.38
CA ALA A 196 11.37 9.57 9.41
C ALA A 196 10.08 8.80 9.06
N MET A 197 9.95 8.49 7.78
CA MET A 197 8.94 7.58 7.23
C MET A 197 9.65 6.50 6.41
N ASP A 198 9.17 5.28 6.46
CA ASP A 198 9.95 4.10 6.10
C ASP A 198 9.74 3.52 4.71
N VAL A 199 10.87 2.93 4.11
CA VAL A 199 10.87 1.90 3.05
C VAL A 199 12.21 1.63 2.31
N PHE A 200 12.75 0.48 2.03
CA PHE A 200 13.80 -0.12 1.13
C PHE A 200 15.30 0.28 1.23
N ARG A 201 16.23 -0.70 1.06
CA ARG A 201 17.68 -0.47 1.21
C ARG A 201 18.46 -0.25 -0.10
N TRP A 202 18.26 0.89 -0.74
CA TRP A 202 19.26 1.65 -1.52
C TRP A 202 19.36 2.99 -0.83
N GLN A 203 20.59 3.41 -0.49
CA GLN A 203 20.80 4.72 0.12
C GLN A 203 20.81 5.80 -0.96
N TYR A 204 20.03 6.82 -0.75
CA TYR A 204 19.94 7.99 -1.62
C TYR A 204 20.51 9.21 -0.87
N PRO A 205 21.13 10.17 -1.61
CA PRO A 205 21.53 11.42 -0.99
C PRO A 205 20.31 12.15 -0.41
N SER A 206 20.37 12.52 0.87
CA SER A 206 19.29 13.27 1.51
C SER A 206 19.32 14.77 1.18
N THR A 207 20.37 15.24 0.52
CA THR A 207 20.56 16.65 0.13
C THR A 207 21.27 16.79 -1.21
N GLY A 208 21.09 17.95 -1.86
CA GLY A 208 21.72 18.29 -3.13
C GLY A 208 20.94 17.82 -4.36
N ALA A 209 21.52 18.06 -5.54
CA ALA A 209 20.84 17.83 -6.84
C ALA A 209 20.48 16.37 -7.14
N SER A 210 21.02 15.42 -6.41
CA SER A 210 20.74 13.98 -6.56
C SER A 210 19.75 13.46 -5.50
N ALA A 211 19.24 14.32 -4.60
CA ALA A 211 18.21 13.94 -3.65
C ALA A 211 16.87 13.75 -4.39
N ILE A 212 16.13 12.71 -3.99
CA ILE A 212 14.79 12.43 -4.55
C ILE A 212 13.75 12.94 -3.54
N THR A 213 13.25 14.13 -3.77
CA THR A 213 12.16 14.72 -2.98
C THR A 213 10.86 14.58 -3.75
N LEU A 214 9.84 14.06 -3.08
CA LEU A 214 8.49 13.95 -3.62
C LEU A 214 7.57 14.87 -2.80
N GLU A 215 6.87 15.71 -3.51
CA GLU A 215 5.85 16.60 -2.93
C GLU A 215 4.63 15.79 -2.49
N LYS A 216 3.90 16.32 -1.51
CA LYS A 216 2.60 15.79 -1.08
C LYS A 216 1.67 15.61 -2.27
N GLY A 217 1.11 14.40 -2.41
CA GLY A 217 0.27 14.02 -3.54
C GLY A 217 1.00 13.53 -4.79
N ALA A 218 2.33 13.63 -4.87
CA ALA A 218 3.10 13.09 -6.00
C ALA A 218 3.01 11.56 -6.05
N GLU A 219 2.87 10.97 -7.25
CA GLU A 219 2.92 9.52 -7.42
C GLU A 219 4.29 8.98 -7.01
N MET A 220 4.34 8.08 -6.03
CA MET A 220 5.56 7.42 -5.61
C MET A 220 5.72 6.00 -6.16
N GLY A 221 4.64 5.39 -6.63
CA GLY A 221 4.67 4.05 -7.16
C GLY A 221 3.31 3.47 -7.51
N ARG A 222 3.32 2.23 -8.02
CA ARG A 222 2.08 1.53 -8.41
C ARG A 222 2.19 0.03 -8.22
N PHE A 223 1.07 -0.60 -7.92
CA PHE A 223 0.95 -2.05 -7.76
C PHE A 223 0.45 -2.71 -9.04
N LYS A 224 1.14 -3.75 -9.49
CA LYS A 224 0.68 -4.58 -10.60
C LYS A 224 -0.22 -5.75 -10.16
N LEU A 225 -0.02 -6.30 -8.95
CA LEU A 225 -0.84 -7.37 -8.38
C LEU A 225 -0.64 -7.42 -6.86
N GLY A 226 -1.75 -7.52 -6.10
CA GLY A 226 -1.74 -7.66 -4.63
C GLY A 226 -1.35 -6.35 -3.95
N SER A 227 -2.27 -5.72 -3.22
CA SER A 227 -2.07 -4.34 -2.84
C SER A 227 -2.46 -4.10 -1.40
N THR A 228 -1.46 -3.84 -0.58
CA THR A 228 -1.62 -3.31 0.78
C THR A 228 -0.51 -2.31 1.02
N VAL A 229 -0.87 -1.15 1.53
CA VAL A 229 0.06 -0.13 2.00
C VAL A 229 0.09 -0.18 3.52
N VAL A 230 1.27 -0.27 4.10
CA VAL A 230 1.50 -0.07 5.53
C VAL A 230 2.34 1.19 5.68
N THR A 231 1.82 2.18 6.38
CA THR A 231 2.56 3.39 6.74
C THR A 231 2.95 3.31 8.21
N THR A 232 4.17 3.72 8.51
CA THR A 232 4.67 3.84 9.89
C THR A 232 5.24 5.24 10.10
N PHE A 233 5.03 5.80 11.26
CA PHE A 233 5.41 7.16 11.63
C PHE A 233 6.21 7.14 12.92
N ALA A 234 7.13 8.08 13.06
CA ALA A 234 7.89 8.27 14.30
C ALA A 234 6.95 8.61 15.48
N PRO A 235 7.38 8.36 16.73
CA PRO A 235 6.61 8.72 17.91
C PRO A 235 6.25 10.19 17.92
N ASN A 236 5.00 10.50 18.28
CA ASN A 236 4.46 11.87 18.37
C ASN A 236 4.51 12.66 17.05
N MET A 237 4.60 12.00 15.91
CA MET A 237 4.59 12.66 14.60
C MET A 237 3.18 12.93 14.11
N VAL A 238 2.28 11.97 14.29
CA VAL A 238 0.91 12.06 13.76
C VAL A 238 -0.14 11.66 14.80
N SER A 239 -1.35 12.18 14.60
CA SER A 239 -2.56 11.75 15.33
C SER A 239 -3.63 11.35 14.31
N PHE A 240 -3.97 10.08 14.24
CA PHE A 240 -5.03 9.60 13.37
C PHE A 240 -6.41 10.05 13.85
N ASN A 241 -7.32 10.26 12.89
CA ASN A 241 -8.73 10.44 13.20
C ASN A 241 -9.25 9.21 13.97
N GLN A 242 -9.67 9.44 15.21
CA GLN A 242 -10.17 8.38 16.11
C GLN A 242 -11.49 7.73 15.63
N GLN A 243 -12.22 8.38 14.72
CA GLN A 243 -13.43 7.81 14.11
C GLN A 243 -13.10 6.89 12.93
N ALA A 244 -11.89 6.98 12.36
CA ALA A 244 -11.42 6.09 11.32
C ALA A 244 -10.85 4.82 11.96
N GLY A 245 -11.34 3.66 11.54
CA GLY A 245 -10.92 2.35 12.05
C GLY A 245 -11.05 1.29 10.97
N PRO A 246 -10.94 0.00 11.33
CA PRO A 246 -11.09 -1.09 10.38
C PRO A 246 -12.35 -0.94 9.52
N GLU A 247 -12.23 -1.22 8.22
CA GLU A 247 -13.25 -1.09 7.18
C GLU A 247 -13.60 0.35 6.78
N THR A 248 -13.04 1.39 7.41
CA THR A 248 -13.19 2.77 6.94
C THR A 248 -12.59 2.89 5.53
N VAL A 249 -13.43 3.34 4.58
CA VAL A 249 -13.01 3.61 3.21
C VAL A 249 -12.07 4.80 3.18
N THR A 250 -10.96 4.65 2.48
CA THR A 250 -9.97 5.71 2.28
C THR A 250 -10.03 6.20 0.84
N ARG A 251 -9.78 7.49 0.65
CA ARG A 251 -9.68 8.09 -0.67
C ARG A 251 -8.41 8.93 -0.74
N LEU A 252 -7.62 8.67 -1.77
CA LEU A 252 -6.38 9.40 -2.04
C LEU A 252 -6.58 10.91 -1.91
N GLY A 253 -5.72 11.56 -1.15
CA GLY A 253 -5.73 13.01 -0.99
C GLY A 253 -6.61 13.54 0.12
N GLU A 254 -7.57 12.76 0.63
CA GLU A 254 -8.38 13.16 1.78
C GLU A 254 -7.59 13.11 3.09
N HIS A 255 -8.12 13.76 4.13
CA HIS A 255 -7.50 13.86 5.46
C HIS A 255 -7.24 12.47 6.07
N TYR A 256 -5.97 12.20 6.39
CA TYR A 256 -5.53 10.93 6.97
C TYR A 256 -5.19 11.07 8.45
N ALA A 257 -4.38 12.05 8.80
CA ALA A 257 -4.00 12.36 10.16
C ALA A 257 -3.55 13.82 10.29
N ASP A 258 -3.56 14.33 11.52
CA ASP A 258 -2.99 15.62 11.87
C ASP A 258 -1.52 15.46 12.24
N LEU A 259 -0.68 16.40 11.82
CA LEU A 259 0.70 16.50 12.27
C LEU A 259 0.73 17.07 13.68
N LEU A 260 1.44 16.39 14.57
CA LEU A 260 1.67 16.88 15.92
C LEU A 260 2.86 17.84 15.90
N THR A 261 2.61 19.08 16.32
CA THR A 261 3.71 20.07 16.50
C THR A 261 4.60 19.59 17.63
N THR A 262 5.87 19.32 17.32
CA THR A 262 6.91 19.18 18.35
C THR A 262 7.08 20.53 19.04
N THR A 263 6.56 20.64 20.27
CA THR A 263 6.84 21.78 21.17
C THR A 263 8.25 21.70 21.70
#